data_f7df6c8a5aa7c2f0e5a54cba3184dabc
#
_entry.id   f7df6c8a5aa7c2f0e5a54cba3184dabc
#
_cell.length_a   1.000
_cell.length_b   1.000
_cell.length_c   1.000
_cell.angle_alpha   90.00
_cell.angle_beta   90.00
_cell.angle_gamma   90.00
#
_symmetry.space_group_name_H-M   'P 1'
#
loop_
_entity.id
_entity.type
_entity.pdbx_description
1 polymer ?
#
loop_
_entity_poly.entity_id
_entity_poly.type
_entity_poly.pdbx_seq_one_letter_code
_entity_poly.pdbx_strand_id
1 'polypeptide(L)'
;MFRFRDAYLFTWKLPSQPIDLKDLPAGAVDSPEEYSRVASLLERYNRARGMSVALDHEFAELARERAWRHPVRTYAWIPLERAAAMWFTPRITLLPYSGKLSPLGESYRSNPTDFEVTLGFAILNILYVGMAFAAAWFCRTNPGVLLIVAFIVVRTAFLTQLQTCEPRYVLVCFPALLAMSALLFLRFKSA
;
A
#
# COMPACT_ATOMS: atom_id res chain seq x y z
N MET A 1 -4.34 -3.59 7.78
CA MET A 1 -4.37 -3.54 6.32
C MET A 1 -5.36 -2.50 5.79
N PHE A 2 -6.58 -2.40 6.33
CA PHE A 2 -7.61 -1.43 5.89
C PHE A 2 -7.33 0.04 6.25
N ARG A 3 -6.54 0.32 7.27
CA ARG A 3 -6.17 1.69 7.68
C ARG A 3 -5.41 2.48 6.61
N PHE A 4 -4.68 1.80 5.71
CA PHE A 4 -3.94 2.48 4.63
C PHE A 4 -4.83 2.88 3.46
N ARG A 5 -5.89 2.14 3.17
CA ARG A 5 -6.85 2.51 2.14
C ARG A 5 -7.56 3.82 2.51
N ASP A 6 -7.94 3.98 3.77
CA ASP A 6 -8.63 5.17 4.24
C ASP A 6 -7.71 6.40 4.25
N ALA A 7 -6.45 6.24 4.68
CA ALA A 7 -5.43 7.29 4.57
C ALA A 7 -5.12 7.65 3.12
N TYR A 8 -5.11 6.67 2.22
CA TYR A 8 -4.91 6.86 0.79
C TYR A 8 -6.09 7.60 0.14
N LEU A 9 -7.32 7.24 0.43
CA LEU A 9 -8.52 7.93 -0.07
C LEU A 9 -8.60 9.37 0.44
N PHE A 10 -8.07 9.63 1.64
CA PHE A 10 -7.99 10.97 2.21
C PHE A 10 -7.11 11.90 1.36
N THR A 11 -6.01 11.42 0.80
CA THR A 11 -5.12 12.23 -0.06
C THR A 11 -5.72 12.55 -1.42
N TRP A 12 -6.82 11.89 -1.82
CA TRP A 12 -7.52 12.12 -3.09
C TRP A 12 -8.68 13.13 -3.00
N LYS A 13 -8.89 13.75 -1.85
CA LYS A 13 -9.81 14.89 -1.78
C LYS A 13 -9.31 16.01 -2.71
N LEU A 14 -10.22 16.54 -3.50
CA LEU A 14 -9.89 17.69 -4.34
C LEU A 14 -9.45 18.86 -3.47
N PRO A 15 -8.54 19.73 -3.93
CA PRO A 15 -8.06 20.88 -3.15
C PRO A 15 -9.18 21.81 -2.64
N SER A 16 -10.36 21.76 -3.25
CA SER A 16 -11.54 22.53 -2.86
C SER A 16 -12.39 21.86 -1.77
N GLN A 17 -12.12 20.60 -1.43
CA GLN A 17 -12.90 19.87 -0.44
C GLN A 17 -12.29 20.04 0.95
N PRO A 18 -13.07 20.48 1.95
CA PRO A 18 -12.56 20.62 3.31
C PRO A 18 -12.16 19.25 3.88
N ILE A 19 -11.11 19.28 4.66
CA ILE A 19 -10.58 18.11 5.36
C ILE A 19 -11.03 18.21 6.82
N ASP A 20 -11.84 17.25 7.28
CA ASP A 20 -12.22 17.17 8.70
C ASP A 20 -11.17 16.37 9.48
N LEU A 21 -10.86 16.81 10.69
CA LEU A 21 -10.00 16.06 11.62
C LEU A 21 -10.54 14.67 11.96
N LYS A 22 -11.88 14.50 11.91
CA LYS A 22 -12.55 13.21 12.12
C LYS A 22 -12.22 12.20 11.03
N ASP A 23 -11.84 12.68 9.85
CA ASP A 23 -11.44 11.83 8.71
C ASP A 23 -10.02 11.29 8.89
N LEU A 24 -9.22 11.82 9.84
CA LEU A 24 -7.87 11.33 10.10
C LEU A 24 -7.92 9.92 10.72
N PRO A 25 -7.09 9.00 10.24
CA PRO A 25 -7.04 7.66 10.81
C PRO A 25 -6.57 7.70 12.26
N ALA A 26 -7.10 6.81 13.10
CA ALA A 26 -6.66 6.65 14.48
C ALA A 26 -5.13 6.39 14.51
N GLY A 27 -4.39 7.18 15.25
CA GLY A 27 -2.92 7.15 15.29
C GLY A 27 -2.24 8.02 14.23
N ALA A 28 -3.00 8.86 13.51
CA ALA A 28 -2.43 9.93 12.68
C ALA A 28 -1.74 11.02 13.51
N VAL A 29 -2.01 11.07 14.80
CA VAL A 29 -1.51 12.07 15.75
C VAL A 29 -1.01 11.36 17.00
N ASP A 30 0.18 11.72 17.46
CA ASP A 30 0.85 11.01 18.56
C ASP A 30 0.62 11.70 19.94
N SER A 31 0.20 12.97 19.96
CA SER A 31 -0.07 13.71 21.22
C SER A 31 -1.21 14.74 21.07
N PRO A 32 -1.81 15.20 22.18
CA PRO A 32 -2.81 16.26 22.16
C PRO A 32 -2.29 17.59 21.58
N GLU A 33 -1.01 17.92 21.84
CA GLU A 33 -0.36 19.13 21.31
C GLU A 33 -0.22 19.05 19.79
N GLU A 34 0.20 17.88 19.30
CA GLU A 34 0.28 17.61 17.85
C GLU A 34 -1.12 17.67 17.22
N TYR A 35 -2.13 17.13 17.91
CA TYR A 35 -3.52 17.23 17.46
C TYR A 35 -3.96 18.69 17.28
N SER A 36 -3.68 19.53 18.26
CA SER A 36 -4.02 20.96 18.19
C SER A 36 -3.28 21.67 17.04
N ARG A 37 -2.02 21.33 16.82
CA ARG A 37 -1.20 21.87 15.72
C ARG A 37 -1.75 21.43 14.36
N VAL A 38 -2.05 20.13 14.19
CA VAL A 38 -2.65 19.60 12.96
C VAL A 38 -4.03 20.23 12.72
N ALA A 39 -4.84 20.39 13.77
CA ALA A 39 -6.14 21.05 13.68
C ALA A 39 -6.02 22.47 13.11
N SER A 40 -5.13 23.27 13.67
CA SER A 40 -4.91 24.65 13.21
C SER A 40 -4.39 24.73 11.77
N LEU A 41 -3.51 23.81 11.37
CA LEU A 41 -3.01 23.72 10.00
C LEU A 41 -4.12 23.35 9.01
N LEU A 42 -4.95 22.35 9.36
CA LEU A 42 -6.09 21.94 8.52
C LEU A 42 -7.15 23.02 8.41
N GLU A 43 -7.42 23.75 9.50
CA GLU A 43 -8.35 24.88 9.47
C GLU A 43 -7.85 25.98 8.53
N ARG A 44 -6.56 26.31 8.58
CA ARG A 44 -5.94 27.30 7.68
C ARG A 44 -5.97 26.81 6.23
N TYR A 45 -5.70 25.53 5.98
CA TYR A 45 -5.80 24.91 4.66
C TYR A 45 -7.23 24.98 4.11
N ASN A 46 -8.22 24.63 4.91
CA ASN A 46 -9.62 24.66 4.51
C ASN A 46 -10.11 26.09 4.22
N ARG A 47 -9.64 27.06 5.01
CA ARG A 47 -9.98 28.48 4.82
C ARG A 47 -9.33 29.07 3.56
N ALA A 48 -8.10 28.68 3.27
CA ALA A 48 -7.38 29.10 2.07
C ALA A 48 -7.85 28.40 0.79
N ARG A 49 -8.66 27.34 0.90
CA ARG A 49 -9.11 26.47 -0.20
C ARG A 49 -7.97 25.89 -1.03
N GLY A 50 -6.81 25.67 -0.42
CA GLY A 50 -5.66 25.08 -1.09
C GLY A 50 -4.36 25.19 -0.30
N MET A 51 -3.29 24.64 -0.89
CA MET A 51 -1.95 24.65 -0.30
C MET A 51 -1.22 25.93 -0.66
N SER A 52 -0.73 26.66 0.33
CA SER A 52 0.21 27.76 0.15
C SER A 52 1.63 27.29 0.50
N VAL A 53 2.66 27.97 0.00
CA VAL A 53 4.06 27.66 0.29
C VAL A 53 4.35 27.66 1.80
N ALA A 54 3.74 28.58 2.54
CA ALA A 54 3.89 28.65 3.99
C ALA A 54 3.25 27.44 4.70
N LEU A 55 2.05 27.04 4.28
CA LEU A 55 1.38 25.85 4.82
C LEU A 55 2.14 24.56 4.48
N ASP A 56 2.64 24.44 3.27
CA ASP A 56 3.45 23.30 2.83
C ASP A 56 4.70 23.16 3.70
N HIS A 57 5.38 24.26 3.96
CA HIS A 57 6.55 24.29 4.84
C HIS A 57 6.22 23.84 6.28
N GLU A 58 5.12 24.32 6.85
CA GLU A 58 4.69 23.95 8.20
C GLU A 58 4.27 22.46 8.29
N PHE A 59 3.60 21.92 7.27
CA PHE A 59 3.32 20.49 7.18
C PHE A 59 4.61 19.66 7.02
N ALA A 60 5.56 20.14 6.22
CA ALA A 60 6.86 19.46 6.04
C ALA A 60 7.69 19.47 7.33
N GLU A 61 7.65 20.55 8.11
CA GLU A 61 8.29 20.58 9.43
C GLU A 61 7.68 19.57 10.39
N LEU A 62 6.36 19.54 10.48
CA LEU A 62 5.66 18.55 11.32
C LEU A 62 6.00 17.12 10.90
N ALA A 63 6.02 16.83 9.59
CA ALA A 63 6.40 15.52 9.08
C ALA A 63 7.85 15.16 9.43
N ARG A 64 8.77 16.12 9.35
CA ARG A 64 10.18 15.95 9.72
C ARG A 64 10.34 15.68 11.21
N GLU A 65 9.68 16.44 12.07
CA GLU A 65 9.68 16.22 13.52
C GLU A 65 9.19 14.81 13.88
N ARG A 66 8.13 14.35 13.24
CA ARG A 66 7.61 12.98 13.43
C ARG A 66 8.57 11.91 12.94
N ALA A 67 9.22 12.13 11.80
CA ALA A 67 10.22 11.22 11.27
C ALA A 67 11.42 11.07 12.22
N TRP A 68 11.85 12.16 12.84
CA TRP A 68 12.93 12.15 13.84
C TRP A 68 12.51 11.49 15.16
N ARG A 69 11.28 11.69 15.61
CA ARG A 69 10.75 11.02 16.82
C ARG A 69 10.60 9.51 16.64
N HIS A 70 10.22 9.06 15.46
CA HIS A 70 9.92 7.66 15.17
C HIS A 70 10.63 7.16 13.89
N PRO A 71 11.97 7.13 13.85
CA PRO A 71 12.71 6.83 12.63
C PRO A 71 12.43 5.40 12.09
N VAL A 72 12.38 4.41 12.98
CA VAL A 72 12.09 3.02 12.58
C VAL A 72 10.68 2.89 11.99
N ARG A 73 9.70 3.57 12.60
CA ARG A 73 8.33 3.60 12.07
C ARG A 73 8.31 4.21 10.67
N THR A 74 8.96 5.35 10.49
CA THR A 74 8.90 6.13 9.25
C THR A 74 9.69 5.50 8.11
N TYR A 75 10.93 5.03 8.38
CA TYR A 75 11.84 4.57 7.32
C TYR A 75 11.85 3.05 7.12
N ALA A 76 11.30 2.26 8.05
CA ALA A 76 11.23 0.82 7.91
C ALA A 76 9.77 0.31 7.92
N TRP A 77 9.01 0.59 8.99
CA TRP A 77 7.70 -0.01 9.18
C TRP A 77 6.68 0.46 8.14
N ILE A 78 6.53 1.78 7.93
CA ILE A 78 5.60 2.33 6.95
C ILE A 78 5.91 1.85 5.51
N PRO A 79 7.16 1.88 5.02
CA PRO A 79 7.49 1.29 3.72
C PRO A 79 7.15 -0.21 3.62
N LEU A 80 7.40 -1.01 4.66
CA LEU A 80 7.06 -2.43 4.68
C LEU A 80 5.54 -2.66 4.61
N GLU A 81 4.76 -1.91 5.40
CA GLU A 81 3.30 -1.98 5.34
C GLU A 81 2.76 -1.56 3.96
N ARG A 82 3.31 -0.51 3.38
CA ARG A 82 2.98 -0.06 2.01
C ARG A 82 3.31 -1.15 0.99
N ALA A 83 4.49 -1.76 1.07
CA ALA A 83 4.85 -2.88 0.21
C ALA A 83 3.86 -4.04 0.38
N ALA A 84 3.57 -4.46 1.61
CA ALA A 84 2.61 -5.51 1.89
C ALA A 84 1.21 -5.17 1.33
N ALA A 85 0.74 -3.94 1.49
CA ALA A 85 -0.53 -3.50 0.93
C ALA A 85 -0.53 -3.54 -0.60
N MET A 86 0.55 -3.12 -1.27
CA MET A 86 0.64 -3.18 -2.73
C MET A 86 0.65 -4.62 -3.25
N TRP A 87 1.35 -5.54 -2.58
CA TRP A 87 1.54 -6.90 -3.07
C TRP A 87 0.40 -7.86 -2.68
N PHE A 88 -0.23 -7.68 -1.52
CA PHE A 88 -1.20 -8.63 -0.96
C PHE A 88 -2.65 -8.12 -0.96
N THR A 89 -2.93 -6.95 -1.56
CA THR A 89 -4.32 -6.52 -1.78
C THR A 89 -4.96 -7.33 -2.90
N PRO A 90 -6.20 -7.82 -2.74
CA PRO A 90 -6.95 -8.48 -3.79
C PRO A 90 -7.05 -7.60 -5.05
N ARG A 91 -6.81 -8.17 -6.23
CA ARG A 91 -6.75 -7.44 -7.52
C ARG A 91 -8.13 -7.22 -8.13
N ILE A 92 -9.07 -6.73 -7.36
CA ILE A 92 -10.46 -6.54 -7.78
C ILE A 92 -10.87 -5.09 -7.96
N THR A 93 -9.93 -4.14 -7.82
CA THR A 93 -10.20 -2.69 -7.88
C THR A 93 -10.81 -2.21 -9.20
N LEU A 94 -10.71 -3.00 -10.26
CA LEU A 94 -11.33 -2.74 -11.57
C LEU A 94 -12.67 -3.47 -11.76
N LEU A 95 -13.08 -4.28 -10.78
CA LEU A 95 -14.31 -5.06 -10.80
C LEU A 95 -15.37 -4.40 -9.89
N PRO A 96 -16.65 -4.61 -10.12
CA PRO A 96 -17.72 -4.01 -9.32
C PRO A 96 -17.90 -4.69 -7.95
N TYR A 97 -16.80 -5.01 -7.28
CA TYR A 97 -16.77 -5.66 -5.97
C TYR A 97 -16.12 -4.77 -4.91
N SER A 98 -16.58 -4.86 -3.66
CA SER A 98 -16.10 -4.00 -2.57
C SER A 98 -14.68 -4.33 -2.12
N GLY A 99 -14.23 -5.56 -2.32
CA GLY A 99 -12.93 -6.03 -1.86
C GLY A 99 -12.79 -6.18 -0.35
N LYS A 100 -13.89 -6.21 0.39
CA LYS A 100 -13.88 -6.34 1.84
C LYS A 100 -13.83 -7.82 2.23
N LEU A 101 -12.76 -8.20 2.95
CA LEU A 101 -12.63 -9.54 3.54
C LEU A 101 -12.75 -9.52 5.07
N SER A 102 -12.64 -8.36 5.71
CA SER A 102 -12.65 -8.27 7.18
C SER A 102 -13.73 -7.29 7.65
N PRO A 103 -14.46 -7.62 8.72
CA PRO A 103 -14.44 -8.90 9.44
C PRO A 103 -15.07 -10.04 8.60
N LEU A 104 -14.47 -11.23 8.63
CA LEU A 104 -14.83 -12.33 7.72
C LEU A 104 -16.32 -12.69 7.76
N GLY A 105 -16.88 -12.91 8.95
CA GLY A 105 -18.27 -13.33 9.11
C GLY A 105 -19.30 -12.25 8.68
N GLU A 106 -19.00 -10.99 8.92
CA GLU A 106 -19.86 -9.87 8.54
C GLU A 106 -19.81 -9.63 7.03
N SER A 107 -18.61 -9.66 6.46
CA SER A 107 -18.41 -9.48 5.02
C SER A 107 -19.09 -10.58 4.21
N TYR A 108 -19.02 -11.84 4.67
CA TYR A 108 -19.71 -12.96 4.03
C TYR A 108 -21.24 -12.82 4.12
N ARG A 109 -21.77 -12.44 5.30
CA ARG A 109 -23.22 -12.29 5.51
C ARG A 109 -23.81 -11.12 4.71
N SER A 110 -23.07 -10.03 4.54
CA SER A 110 -23.55 -8.85 3.82
C SER A 110 -23.62 -9.07 2.31
N ASN A 111 -22.66 -9.73 1.72
CA ASN A 111 -22.62 -10.07 0.29
C ASN A 111 -21.74 -11.30 0.04
N PRO A 112 -22.29 -12.52 0.02
CA PRO A 112 -21.53 -13.76 -0.16
C PRO A 112 -20.73 -13.77 -1.47
N THR A 113 -21.34 -13.36 -2.57
CA THR A 113 -20.70 -13.36 -3.90
C THR A 113 -19.49 -12.43 -3.95
N ASP A 114 -19.63 -11.22 -3.41
CA ASP A 114 -18.51 -10.26 -3.33
C ASP A 114 -17.35 -10.83 -2.48
N PHE A 115 -17.70 -11.47 -1.36
CA PHE A 115 -16.74 -12.11 -0.48
C PHE A 115 -16.00 -13.26 -1.18
N GLU A 116 -16.72 -14.18 -1.83
CA GLU A 116 -16.14 -15.34 -2.51
C GLU A 116 -15.22 -14.93 -3.66
N VAL A 117 -15.66 -14.00 -4.50
CA VAL A 117 -14.83 -13.46 -5.58
C VAL A 117 -13.58 -12.78 -5.04
N THR A 118 -13.74 -11.93 -4.01
CA THR A 118 -12.62 -11.24 -3.37
C THR A 118 -11.62 -12.22 -2.77
N LEU A 119 -12.12 -13.26 -2.09
CA LEU A 119 -11.29 -14.32 -1.50
C LEU A 119 -10.55 -15.11 -2.59
N GLY A 120 -11.23 -15.47 -3.68
CA GLY A 120 -10.62 -16.17 -4.80
C GLY A 120 -9.46 -15.37 -5.40
N PHE A 121 -9.65 -14.08 -5.66
CA PHE A 121 -8.57 -13.21 -6.14
C PHE A 121 -7.44 -13.03 -5.12
N ALA A 122 -7.75 -12.97 -3.82
CA ALA A 122 -6.74 -12.90 -2.77
C ALA A 122 -5.86 -14.16 -2.74
N ILE A 123 -6.49 -15.34 -2.79
CA ILE A 123 -5.78 -16.63 -2.83
C ILE A 123 -4.92 -16.72 -4.07
N LEU A 124 -5.47 -16.41 -5.24
CA LEU A 124 -4.74 -16.43 -6.51
C LEU A 124 -3.52 -15.50 -6.49
N ASN A 125 -3.69 -14.29 -5.95
CA ASN A 125 -2.59 -13.34 -5.80
C ASN A 125 -1.48 -13.88 -4.87
N ILE A 126 -1.85 -14.48 -3.74
CA ILE A 126 -0.89 -15.10 -2.80
C ILE A 126 -0.15 -16.25 -3.46
N LEU A 127 -0.85 -17.08 -4.25
CA LEU A 127 -0.23 -18.20 -4.98
C LEU A 127 0.81 -17.70 -5.99
N TYR A 128 0.50 -16.69 -6.81
CA TYR A 128 1.47 -16.13 -7.76
C TYR A 128 2.69 -15.52 -7.07
N VAL A 129 2.48 -14.75 -6.03
CA VAL A 129 3.58 -14.16 -5.25
C VAL A 129 4.40 -15.26 -4.58
N GLY A 130 3.75 -16.26 -3.99
CA GLY A 130 4.42 -17.39 -3.34
C GLY A 130 5.24 -18.24 -4.32
N MET A 131 4.69 -18.55 -5.51
CA MET A 131 5.42 -19.27 -6.56
C MET A 131 6.65 -18.48 -7.06
N ALA A 132 6.51 -17.17 -7.22
CA ALA A 132 7.64 -16.32 -7.61
C ALA A 132 8.72 -16.26 -6.53
N PHE A 133 8.35 -16.24 -5.25
CA PHE A 133 9.30 -16.38 -4.15
C PHE A 133 10.02 -17.73 -4.15
N ALA A 134 9.27 -18.81 -4.35
CA ALA A 134 9.86 -20.15 -4.49
C ALA A 134 10.83 -20.21 -5.68
N ALA A 135 10.45 -19.67 -6.83
CA ALA A 135 11.33 -19.58 -8.00
C ALA A 135 12.60 -18.78 -7.71
N ALA A 136 12.48 -17.63 -7.05
CA ALA A 136 13.62 -16.82 -6.63
C ALA A 136 14.58 -17.61 -5.73
N TRP A 137 14.05 -18.38 -4.80
CA TRP A 137 14.84 -19.20 -3.89
C TRP A 137 15.51 -20.38 -4.57
N PHE A 138 14.76 -21.16 -5.33
CA PHE A 138 15.28 -22.38 -5.98
C PHE A 138 16.13 -22.11 -7.22
N CYS A 139 15.92 -21.00 -7.90
CA CYS A 139 16.67 -20.60 -9.10
C CYS A 139 17.64 -19.43 -8.84
N ARG A 140 18.03 -19.20 -7.59
CA ARG A 140 18.88 -18.06 -7.17
C ARG A 140 20.26 -18.00 -7.84
N THR A 141 20.73 -19.09 -8.45
CA THR A 141 21.98 -19.13 -9.21
C THR A 141 21.82 -18.64 -10.65
N ASN A 142 20.58 -18.49 -11.13
CA ASN A 142 20.32 -18.01 -12.48
C ASN A 142 20.41 -16.47 -12.51
N PRO A 143 21.31 -15.86 -13.29
CA PRO A 143 21.48 -14.42 -13.34
C PRO A 143 20.24 -13.67 -13.84
N GLY A 144 19.44 -14.29 -14.72
CA GLY A 144 18.18 -13.71 -15.18
C GLY A 144 17.15 -13.59 -14.05
N VAL A 145 17.06 -14.61 -13.19
CA VAL A 145 16.19 -14.58 -12.00
C VAL A 145 16.64 -13.50 -11.02
N LEU A 146 17.96 -13.40 -10.77
CA LEU A 146 18.49 -12.35 -9.89
C LEU A 146 18.20 -10.95 -10.43
N LEU A 147 18.31 -10.74 -11.73
CA LEU A 147 17.98 -9.46 -12.36
C LEU A 147 16.49 -9.09 -12.18
N ILE A 148 15.59 -10.05 -12.39
CA ILE A 148 14.15 -9.86 -12.19
C ILE A 148 13.85 -9.54 -10.71
N VAL A 149 14.44 -10.28 -9.79
CA VAL A 149 14.26 -10.04 -8.34
C VAL A 149 14.78 -8.64 -7.97
N ALA A 150 15.96 -8.26 -8.44
CA ALA A 150 16.53 -6.93 -8.22
C ALA A 150 15.59 -5.82 -8.75
N PHE A 151 15.07 -5.99 -9.96
CA PHE A 151 14.08 -5.07 -10.55
C PHE A 151 12.84 -4.93 -9.67
N ILE A 152 12.25 -6.05 -9.22
CA ILE A 152 11.05 -6.06 -8.38
C ILE A 152 11.33 -5.36 -7.04
N VAL A 153 12.46 -5.66 -6.40
CA VAL A 153 12.85 -5.09 -5.11
C VAL A 153 13.07 -3.58 -5.22
N VAL A 154 13.89 -3.14 -6.18
CA VAL A 154 14.19 -1.72 -6.39
C VAL A 154 12.91 -0.94 -6.72
N ARG A 155 12.09 -1.48 -7.62
CA ARG A 155 10.80 -0.86 -7.97
C ARG A 155 9.86 -0.77 -6.76
N THR A 156 9.74 -1.84 -5.98
CA THR A 156 8.90 -1.84 -4.77
C THR A 156 9.41 -0.81 -3.77
N ALA A 157 10.71 -0.80 -3.48
CA ALA A 157 11.33 0.17 -2.59
C ALA A 157 11.07 1.62 -3.04
N PHE A 158 11.23 1.90 -4.34
CA PHE A 158 10.89 3.22 -4.90
C PHE A 158 9.42 3.58 -4.71
N LEU A 159 8.50 2.66 -5.04
CA LEU A 159 7.06 2.90 -4.94
C LEU A 159 6.61 3.14 -3.49
N THR A 160 7.27 2.54 -2.50
CA THR A 160 6.94 2.76 -1.09
C THR A 160 7.27 4.16 -0.59
N GLN A 161 8.12 4.90 -1.31
CA GLN A 161 8.45 6.30 -0.99
C GLN A 161 7.44 7.30 -1.58
N LEU A 162 6.60 6.85 -2.51
CA LEU A 162 5.59 7.73 -3.11
C LEU A 162 4.49 8.03 -2.08
N GLN A 163 3.95 9.25 -2.18
CA GLN A 163 2.84 9.71 -1.33
C GLN A 163 1.60 8.81 -1.46
N THR A 164 1.35 8.33 -2.68
CA THR A 164 0.23 7.46 -3.03
C THR A 164 0.75 6.11 -3.48
N CYS A 165 0.64 5.09 -2.62
CA CYS A 165 1.02 3.71 -2.96
C CYS A 165 -0.21 2.94 -3.44
N GLU A 166 -0.40 2.84 -4.76
CA GLU A 166 -1.51 2.08 -5.31
C GLU A 166 -1.13 0.63 -5.64
N PRO A 167 -2.00 -0.35 -5.32
CA PRO A 167 -1.79 -1.75 -5.71
C PRO A 167 -1.57 -1.95 -7.21
N ARG A 168 -2.13 -1.08 -8.07
CA ARG A 168 -1.95 -1.15 -9.53
C ARG A 168 -0.52 -0.91 -9.99
N TYR A 169 0.31 -0.20 -9.22
CA TYR A 169 1.68 0.10 -9.63
C TYR A 169 2.60 -1.12 -9.71
N VAL A 170 2.27 -2.18 -8.96
CA VAL A 170 3.02 -3.44 -9.03
C VAL A 170 2.51 -4.39 -10.12
N LEU A 171 1.42 -4.07 -10.83
CA LEU A 171 0.90 -4.91 -11.93
C LEU A 171 1.94 -5.10 -13.05
N VAL A 172 2.79 -4.10 -13.28
CA VAL A 172 3.90 -4.19 -14.25
C VAL A 172 4.89 -5.31 -13.90
N CYS A 173 4.96 -5.73 -12.63
CA CYS A 173 5.82 -6.83 -12.20
C CYS A 173 5.17 -8.21 -12.42
N PHE A 174 3.86 -8.29 -12.69
CA PHE A 174 3.15 -9.57 -12.80
C PHE A 174 3.61 -10.45 -13.98
N PRO A 175 3.91 -9.93 -15.17
CA PRO A 175 4.51 -10.75 -16.23
C PRO A 175 5.83 -11.40 -15.78
N ALA A 176 6.66 -10.69 -15.02
CA ALA A 176 7.89 -11.22 -14.47
C ALA A 176 7.63 -12.29 -13.39
N LEU A 177 6.62 -12.12 -12.52
CA LEU A 177 6.21 -13.16 -11.56
C LEU A 177 5.74 -14.43 -12.27
N LEU A 178 4.95 -14.28 -13.33
CA LEU A 178 4.45 -15.42 -14.12
C LEU A 178 5.61 -16.16 -14.81
N ALA A 179 6.57 -15.44 -15.40
CA ALA A 179 7.77 -16.03 -16.00
C ALA A 179 8.61 -16.78 -14.95
N MET A 180 8.81 -16.21 -13.76
CA MET A 180 9.48 -16.88 -12.65
C MET A 180 8.74 -18.14 -12.21
N SER A 181 7.41 -18.07 -12.08
CA SER A 181 6.59 -19.23 -11.72
C SER A 181 6.70 -20.35 -12.77
N ALA A 182 6.73 -20.02 -14.06
CA ALA A 182 6.94 -20.99 -15.13
C ALA A 182 8.32 -21.68 -15.04
N LEU A 183 9.38 -20.95 -14.71
CA LEU A 183 10.71 -21.51 -14.48
C LEU A 183 10.73 -22.53 -13.33
N LEU A 184 9.93 -22.32 -12.29
CA LEU A 184 9.82 -23.26 -11.20
C LEU A 184 9.28 -24.62 -11.68
N PHE A 185 8.22 -24.61 -12.50
CA PHE A 185 7.65 -25.85 -13.08
C PHE A 185 8.63 -26.58 -14.01
N LEU A 186 9.37 -25.83 -14.83
CA LEU A 186 10.39 -26.44 -15.71
C LEU A 186 11.48 -27.15 -14.93
N ARG A 187 11.91 -26.57 -13.81
CA ARG A 187 12.92 -27.19 -12.93
C ARG A 187 12.44 -28.50 -12.31
N PHE A 188 11.20 -28.55 -11.82
CA PHE A 188 10.65 -29.79 -11.25
C PHE A 188 10.40 -30.88 -12.28
N LYS A 189 10.19 -30.53 -13.55
CA LYS A 189 10.04 -31.50 -14.62
C LYS A 189 11.38 -32.14 -15.05
N SER A 190 12.49 -31.44 -14.82
CA SER A 190 13.85 -31.88 -15.20
C SER A 190 14.63 -32.55 -14.07
N ALA A 191 14.07 -32.64 -12.86
CA ALA A 191 14.60 -33.34 -11.70
C ALA A 191 13.93 -34.69 -11.54
#